data_be9fe312e14e86443039734462c9a217
#
_entry.id   be9fe312e14e86443039734462c9a217
#
_cell.length_a   1.000
_cell.length_b   1.000
_cell.length_c   1.000
_cell.angle_alpha   90.00
_cell.angle_beta   90.00
_cell.angle_gamma   90.00
#
_symmetry.space_group_name_H-M   'P 1'
#
loop_
_entity.id
_entity.type
_entity.pdbx_description
1 polymer ?
#
loop_
_entity_poly.entity_id
_entity_poly.type
_entity_poly.pdbx_seq_one_letter_code
_entity_poly.pdbx_strand_id
1 'polypeptide(L)'
;VTALLDNDILFKFAALDLLDSFPEILGVDLSSIHVLDSISYYPLKSPKVEENFGEATVDRTLTFAEDLSKLGKQDVPDDPYDELINEEGIDVGEAILFAAATQHDPVRVITGDKNSLRALHNSDCGGVIDEMEGCVVCFEHLMLQTIFVVDYTVLCKHVASAPRIDGVTNDMAFTAGADTPIERARGAFRSKRNSLMKETGPLLAEV
;
A
#
# COMPACT_ATOMS: atom_id res chain seq x y z
N VAL A 1 0.89 15.90 5.86
CA VAL A 1 0.60 14.91 4.78
C VAL A 1 -0.36 13.87 5.33
N THR A 2 -1.49 13.70 4.69
CA THR A 2 -2.44 12.62 5.01
C THR A 2 -2.03 11.34 4.26
N ALA A 3 -2.00 10.20 4.93
CA ALA A 3 -1.71 8.90 4.33
C ALA A 3 -2.98 8.04 4.31
N LEU A 4 -3.48 7.73 3.11
CA LEU A 4 -4.64 6.88 2.87
C LEU A 4 -4.15 5.48 2.49
N LEU A 5 -4.51 4.48 3.27
CA LEU A 5 -3.84 3.19 3.26
C LEU A 5 -4.78 2.05 2.89
N ASP A 6 -4.40 1.29 1.88
CA ASP A 6 -5.03 0.03 1.55
C ASP A 6 -4.70 -1.06 2.60
N ASN A 7 -5.70 -1.85 2.97
CA ASN A 7 -5.59 -2.89 3.99
C ASN A 7 -4.47 -3.91 3.71
N ASP A 8 -4.27 -4.30 2.46
CA ASP A 8 -3.24 -5.29 2.05
C ASP A 8 -1.82 -4.84 2.43
N ILE A 9 -1.55 -3.55 2.40
CA ILE A 9 -0.27 -2.98 2.82
C ILE A 9 0.00 -3.23 4.30
N LEU A 10 -1.01 -3.04 5.16
CA LEU A 10 -0.84 -3.29 6.60
C LEU A 10 -0.53 -4.76 6.88
N PHE A 11 -1.22 -5.70 6.23
CA PHE A 11 -0.94 -7.13 6.39
C PHE A 11 0.48 -7.48 5.96
N LYS A 12 0.96 -6.92 4.85
CA LYS A 12 2.33 -7.12 4.39
C LYS A 12 3.37 -6.60 5.37
N PHE A 13 3.16 -5.40 5.93
CA PHE A 13 4.07 -4.81 6.89
C PHE A 13 4.02 -5.51 8.26
N ALA A 14 2.84 -6.00 8.68
CA ALA A 14 2.71 -6.85 9.85
C ALA A 14 3.45 -8.20 9.67
N ALA A 15 3.33 -8.80 8.49
CA ALA A 15 4.04 -10.04 8.16
C ALA A 15 5.57 -9.87 8.16
N LEU A 16 6.04 -8.68 7.79
CA LEU A 16 7.46 -8.30 7.84
C LEU A 16 7.92 -7.82 9.23
N ASP A 17 7.02 -7.79 10.23
CA ASP A 17 7.31 -7.28 11.58
C ASP A 17 7.82 -5.82 11.57
N LEU A 18 7.17 -4.96 10.77
CA LEU A 18 7.58 -3.58 10.50
C LEU A 18 6.53 -2.53 10.88
N LEU A 19 5.43 -2.92 11.55
CA LEU A 19 4.37 -1.97 11.91
C LEU A 19 4.86 -0.85 12.83
N ASP A 20 5.75 -1.14 13.79
CA ASP A 20 6.30 -0.13 14.69
C ASP A 20 7.13 0.94 13.97
N SER A 21 7.75 0.56 12.85
CA SER A 21 8.53 1.49 12.01
C SER A 21 7.68 2.14 10.91
N PHE A 22 6.42 1.77 10.77
CA PHE A 22 5.59 2.16 9.63
C PHE A 22 5.38 3.67 9.51
N PRO A 23 5.08 4.43 10.60
CA PRO A 23 4.97 5.88 10.53
C PRO A 23 6.27 6.56 10.07
N GLU A 24 7.43 6.08 10.55
CA GLU A 24 8.75 6.59 10.13
C GLU A 24 9.01 6.29 8.65
N ILE A 25 8.68 5.07 8.18
CA ILE A 25 8.80 4.68 6.76
C ILE A 25 7.95 5.57 5.87
N LEU A 26 6.73 5.91 6.30
CA LEU A 26 5.84 6.83 5.58
C LEU A 26 6.26 8.30 5.72
N GLY A 27 7.03 8.65 6.75
CA GLY A 27 7.39 10.02 7.08
C GLY A 27 6.20 10.85 7.52
N VAL A 28 5.26 10.25 8.27
CA VAL A 28 4.04 10.92 8.79
C VAL A 28 3.78 10.49 10.23
N ASP A 29 3.02 11.29 10.97
CA ASP A 29 2.54 10.92 12.29
C ASP A 29 1.45 9.84 12.20
N LEU A 30 1.36 8.97 13.21
CA LEU A 30 0.37 7.89 13.27
C LEU A 30 -1.07 8.42 13.11
N SER A 31 -1.37 9.58 13.70
CA SER A 31 -2.68 10.25 13.62
C SER A 31 -3.06 10.73 12.21
N SER A 32 -2.09 10.80 11.30
CA SER A 32 -2.30 11.18 9.89
C SER A 32 -2.52 9.98 8.97
N ILE A 33 -2.50 8.76 9.51
CA ILE A 33 -2.72 7.53 8.76
C ILE A 33 -4.19 7.13 8.86
N HIS A 34 -4.82 6.99 7.70
CA HIS A 34 -6.19 6.52 7.57
C HIS A 34 -6.21 5.17 6.86
N VAL A 35 -6.93 4.22 7.42
CA VAL A 35 -7.12 2.88 6.85
C VAL A 35 -8.59 2.65 6.56
N LEU A 36 -8.90 1.86 5.54
CA LEU A 36 -10.27 1.50 5.23
C LEU A 36 -10.97 0.88 6.45
N ASP A 37 -12.20 1.29 6.73
CA ASP A 37 -13.02 0.76 7.84
C ASP A 37 -13.25 -0.76 7.72
N SER A 38 -13.19 -1.28 6.49
CA SER A 38 -13.26 -2.70 6.18
C SER A 38 -12.14 -3.52 6.85
N ILE A 39 -11.06 -2.93 7.31
CA ILE A 39 -9.96 -3.65 7.98
C ILE A 39 -10.46 -4.53 9.13
N SER A 40 -11.43 -4.05 9.90
CA SER A 40 -11.96 -4.75 11.08
C SER A 40 -12.69 -6.05 10.75
N TYR A 41 -13.19 -6.20 9.53
CA TYR A 41 -13.92 -7.41 9.08
C TYR A 41 -13.31 -8.02 7.80
N TYR A 42 -12.24 -7.47 7.29
CA TYR A 42 -11.58 -7.93 6.07
C TYR A 42 -11.11 -9.40 6.17
N PRO A 43 -10.46 -9.85 7.27
CA PRO A 43 -10.08 -11.25 7.41
C PRO A 43 -11.28 -12.20 7.41
N LEU A 44 -12.41 -11.78 7.99
CA LEU A 44 -13.63 -12.59 8.04
C LEU A 44 -14.27 -12.78 6.65
N LYS A 45 -14.12 -11.79 5.76
CA LYS A 45 -14.62 -11.85 4.38
C LYS A 45 -13.66 -12.49 3.39
N SER A 46 -12.35 -12.49 3.75
CA SER A 46 -11.30 -13.04 2.91
C SER A 46 -10.48 -14.08 3.69
N PRO A 47 -10.93 -15.35 3.76
CA PRO A 47 -10.20 -16.42 4.44
C PRO A 47 -8.76 -16.58 3.94
N LYS A 48 -8.47 -16.17 2.71
CA LYS A 48 -7.11 -16.17 2.13
C LYS A 48 -6.13 -15.28 2.89
N VAL A 49 -6.61 -14.27 3.62
CA VAL A 49 -5.72 -13.40 4.40
C VAL A 49 -5.06 -14.19 5.52
N GLU A 50 -5.84 -14.95 6.27
CA GLU A 50 -5.30 -15.81 7.34
C GLU A 50 -4.45 -16.96 6.76
N GLU A 51 -4.89 -17.56 5.65
CA GLU A 51 -4.10 -18.60 4.94
C GLU A 51 -2.75 -18.05 4.45
N ASN A 52 -2.70 -16.81 3.95
CA ASN A 52 -1.48 -16.22 3.40
C ASN A 52 -0.55 -15.68 4.48
N PHE A 53 -1.07 -15.06 5.53
CA PHE A 53 -0.26 -14.32 6.51
C PHE A 53 -0.22 -14.97 7.89
N GLY A 54 -1.16 -15.87 8.21
CA GLY A 54 -1.30 -16.53 9.51
C GLY A 54 -2.02 -15.68 10.56
N GLU A 55 -2.67 -16.35 11.51
CA GLU A 55 -3.49 -15.75 12.57
C GLU A 55 -2.74 -14.64 13.36
N ALA A 56 -1.51 -14.93 13.80
CA ALA A 56 -0.72 -13.98 14.56
C ALA A 56 -0.42 -12.66 13.80
N THR A 57 -0.28 -12.71 12.49
CA THR A 57 -0.12 -11.51 11.65
C THR A 57 -1.42 -10.75 11.55
N VAL A 58 -2.55 -11.46 11.40
CA VAL A 58 -3.88 -10.86 11.38
C VAL A 58 -4.14 -10.12 12.69
N ASP A 59 -3.93 -10.76 13.84
CA ASP A 59 -4.14 -10.14 15.15
C ASP A 59 -3.29 -8.88 15.35
N ARG A 60 -2.00 -8.92 14.98
CA ARG A 60 -1.13 -7.75 15.04
C ARG A 60 -1.61 -6.61 14.15
N THR A 61 -2.07 -6.94 12.93
CA THR A 61 -2.59 -5.95 11.99
C THR A 61 -3.84 -5.28 12.56
N LEU A 62 -4.78 -6.06 13.09
CA LEU A 62 -6.01 -5.53 13.68
C LEU A 62 -5.73 -4.67 14.91
N THR A 63 -4.85 -5.11 15.80
CA THR A 63 -4.44 -4.34 16.98
C THR A 63 -3.81 -3.00 16.57
N PHE A 64 -2.87 -3.00 15.63
CA PHE A 64 -2.26 -1.76 15.14
C PHE A 64 -3.30 -0.85 14.48
N ALA A 65 -4.22 -1.41 13.72
CA ALA A 65 -5.28 -0.65 13.07
C ALA A 65 -6.26 0.02 14.04
N GLU A 66 -6.38 -0.44 15.31
CA GLU A 66 -7.23 0.23 16.32
C GLU A 66 -6.80 1.67 16.59
N ASP A 67 -5.50 1.95 16.51
CA ASP A 67 -4.93 3.29 16.72
C ASP A 67 -5.00 4.20 15.49
N LEU A 68 -5.43 3.69 14.32
CA LEU A 68 -5.53 4.43 13.08
C LEU A 68 -6.93 5.01 12.87
N SER A 69 -6.99 6.17 12.18
CA SER A 69 -8.26 6.72 11.70
C SER A 69 -8.90 5.78 10.68
N LYS A 70 -10.23 5.62 10.75
CA LYS A 70 -10.98 4.80 9.80
C LYS A 70 -11.56 5.67 8.69
N LEU A 71 -11.57 5.11 7.48
CA LEU A 71 -12.09 5.73 6.29
C LEU A 71 -13.15 4.83 5.66
N GLY A 72 -14.37 5.32 5.56
CA GLY A 72 -15.49 4.61 4.94
C GLY A 72 -16.17 5.44 3.86
N LYS A 73 -17.17 4.88 3.20
CA LYS A 73 -17.93 5.57 2.13
C LYS A 73 -18.54 6.90 2.61
N GLN A 74 -18.95 6.99 3.87
CA GLN A 74 -19.55 8.19 4.47
C GLN A 74 -18.56 9.35 4.63
N ASP A 75 -17.27 9.10 4.51
CA ASP A 75 -16.19 10.06 4.73
C ASP A 75 -15.63 10.63 3.42
N VAL A 76 -16.20 10.25 2.27
CA VAL A 76 -15.73 10.65 0.94
C VAL A 76 -16.81 11.35 0.12
N PRO A 77 -16.43 12.21 -0.85
CA PRO A 77 -17.39 12.88 -1.72
C PRO A 77 -18.16 11.86 -2.58
N ASP A 78 -19.45 12.11 -2.78
CA ASP A 78 -20.30 11.22 -3.56
C ASP A 78 -19.92 11.21 -5.05
N ASP A 79 -19.72 12.37 -5.67
CA ASP A 79 -19.46 12.48 -7.10
C ASP A 79 -18.21 11.68 -7.55
N PRO A 80 -16.99 11.93 -6.97
CA PRO A 80 -15.82 11.10 -7.33
C PRO A 80 -15.99 9.63 -7.02
N TYR A 81 -16.64 9.28 -5.91
CA TYR A 81 -16.87 7.88 -5.56
C TYR A 81 -17.80 7.19 -6.56
N ASP A 82 -18.90 7.85 -6.96
CA ASP A 82 -19.90 7.29 -7.87
C ASP A 82 -19.32 7.12 -9.29
N GLU A 83 -18.39 7.98 -9.71
CA GLU A 83 -17.61 7.77 -10.94
C GLU A 83 -16.72 6.54 -10.83
N LEU A 84 -15.90 6.46 -9.79
CA LEU A 84 -14.89 5.41 -9.60
C LEU A 84 -15.48 4.00 -9.45
N ILE A 85 -16.58 3.85 -8.69
CA ILE A 85 -17.18 2.53 -8.43
C ILE A 85 -17.80 1.89 -9.67
N ASN A 86 -18.05 2.67 -10.73
CA ASN A 86 -18.55 2.18 -12.01
C ASN A 86 -17.43 1.78 -12.97
N GLU A 87 -16.16 2.05 -12.63
CA GLU A 87 -15.03 1.68 -13.48
C GLU A 87 -14.63 0.22 -13.29
N GLU A 88 -14.46 -0.49 -14.41
CA GLU A 88 -14.00 -1.88 -14.38
C GLU A 88 -12.57 -1.96 -13.84
N GLY A 89 -12.36 -2.76 -12.81
CA GLY A 89 -11.05 -2.98 -12.18
C GLY A 89 -10.76 -2.05 -10.99
N ILE A 90 -11.74 -1.26 -10.55
CA ILE A 90 -11.71 -0.50 -9.30
C ILE A 90 -12.74 -1.09 -8.34
N ASP A 91 -12.31 -1.58 -7.20
CA ASP A 91 -13.21 -2.10 -6.17
C ASP A 91 -13.71 -1.01 -5.21
N VAL A 92 -14.62 -1.40 -4.30
CA VAL A 92 -15.21 -0.47 -3.31
C VAL A 92 -14.14 0.20 -2.43
N GLY A 93 -13.14 -0.56 -1.99
CA GLY A 93 -12.07 -0.04 -1.13
C GLY A 93 -11.20 0.97 -1.87
N GLU A 94 -10.84 0.65 -3.09
CA GLU A 94 -10.05 1.51 -3.97
C GLU A 94 -10.80 2.78 -4.35
N ALA A 95 -12.10 2.66 -4.68
CA ALA A 95 -12.96 3.82 -4.95
C ALA A 95 -13.04 4.78 -3.74
N ILE A 96 -13.10 4.24 -2.51
CA ILE A 96 -13.05 5.05 -1.28
C ILE A 96 -11.69 5.75 -1.15
N LEU A 97 -10.57 5.03 -1.33
CA LEU A 97 -9.22 5.62 -1.21
C LEU A 97 -8.98 6.73 -2.23
N PHE A 98 -9.36 6.50 -3.49
CA PHE A 98 -9.16 7.46 -4.56
C PHE A 98 -10.08 8.68 -4.43
N ALA A 99 -11.36 8.47 -4.06
CA ALA A 99 -12.28 9.57 -3.77
C ALA A 99 -11.83 10.39 -2.56
N ALA A 100 -11.32 9.76 -1.49
CA ALA A 100 -10.78 10.49 -0.34
C ALA A 100 -9.56 11.34 -0.70
N ALA A 101 -8.74 10.90 -1.65
CA ALA A 101 -7.55 11.64 -2.06
C ALA A 101 -7.90 13.04 -2.60
N THR A 102 -9.05 13.20 -3.24
CA THR A 102 -9.50 14.51 -3.78
C THR A 102 -9.82 15.57 -2.70
N GLN A 103 -9.91 15.16 -1.43
CA GLN A 103 -10.23 16.06 -0.30
C GLN A 103 -9.00 16.49 0.51
N HIS A 104 -7.83 15.94 0.24
CA HIS A 104 -6.65 16.14 1.07
C HIS A 104 -5.48 16.69 0.24
N ASP A 105 -4.85 17.77 0.71
CA ASP A 105 -3.62 18.30 0.14
C ASP A 105 -2.70 18.76 1.28
N PRO A 106 -1.51 18.20 1.43
CA PRO A 106 -0.93 17.09 0.65
C PRO A 106 -1.41 15.70 1.11
N VAL A 107 -1.58 14.82 0.14
CA VAL A 107 -2.04 13.44 0.36
C VAL A 107 -1.05 12.42 -0.21
N ARG A 108 -1.04 11.22 0.35
CA ARG A 108 -0.43 10.01 -0.22
C ARG A 108 -1.43 8.87 -0.18
N VAL A 109 -1.70 8.28 -1.33
CA VAL A 109 -2.49 7.05 -1.45
C VAL A 109 -1.53 5.87 -1.52
N ILE A 110 -1.61 4.97 -0.55
CA ILE A 110 -0.68 3.86 -0.40
C ILE A 110 -1.41 2.57 -0.72
N THR A 111 -1.10 1.98 -1.87
CA THR A 111 -1.73 0.73 -2.33
C THR A 111 -0.74 -0.23 -2.96
N GLY A 112 -1.05 -1.53 -2.87
CA GLY A 112 -0.33 -2.60 -3.54
C GLY A 112 -1.01 -3.06 -4.84
N ASP A 113 -2.24 -2.63 -5.12
CA ASP A 113 -2.99 -3.05 -6.30
C ASP A 113 -2.60 -2.24 -7.54
N LYS A 114 -1.86 -2.91 -8.42
CA LYS A 114 -1.39 -2.33 -9.68
C LYS A 114 -2.47 -2.34 -10.76
N ASN A 115 -3.48 -3.20 -10.61
CA ASN A 115 -4.55 -3.30 -11.61
C ASN A 115 -5.52 -2.14 -11.43
N SER A 116 -5.84 -1.78 -10.18
CA SER A 116 -6.67 -0.61 -9.91
C SER A 116 -6.00 0.70 -10.36
N LEU A 117 -4.68 0.82 -10.16
CA LEU A 117 -3.94 1.99 -10.65
C LEU A 117 -3.95 2.09 -12.19
N ARG A 118 -3.86 0.94 -12.90
CA ARG A 118 -4.00 0.92 -14.36
C ARG A 118 -5.44 1.22 -14.79
N ALA A 119 -6.42 0.68 -14.07
CA ALA A 119 -7.82 0.94 -14.32
C ALA A 119 -8.11 2.44 -14.18
N LEU A 120 -7.69 3.06 -13.07
CA LEU A 120 -7.83 4.50 -12.86
C LEU A 120 -7.16 5.33 -13.97
N HIS A 121 -5.90 5.01 -14.32
CA HIS A 121 -5.18 5.74 -15.36
C HIS A 121 -5.87 5.69 -16.74
N ASN A 122 -6.55 4.58 -17.04
CA ASN A 122 -7.24 4.37 -18.32
C ASN A 122 -8.73 4.71 -18.27
N SER A 123 -9.26 5.15 -17.12
CA SER A 123 -10.66 5.54 -16.95
C SER A 123 -10.97 6.93 -17.49
N ASP A 124 -12.25 7.25 -17.55
CA ASP A 124 -12.73 8.60 -17.89
C ASP A 124 -12.80 9.54 -16.65
N CYS A 125 -12.31 9.10 -15.47
CA CYS A 125 -12.31 9.89 -14.22
C CYS A 125 -11.21 10.97 -14.20
N GLY A 126 -11.14 11.82 -15.23
CA GLY A 126 -10.07 12.81 -15.40
C GLY A 126 -9.85 13.72 -14.20
N GLY A 127 -10.94 14.16 -13.54
CA GLY A 127 -10.86 15.00 -12.35
C GLY A 127 -10.13 14.32 -11.17
N VAL A 128 -10.39 13.03 -10.94
CA VAL A 128 -9.71 12.26 -9.90
C VAL A 128 -8.23 12.03 -10.25
N ILE A 129 -7.94 11.74 -11.52
CA ILE A 129 -6.57 11.53 -12.00
C ILE A 129 -5.73 12.78 -11.80
N ASP A 130 -6.26 13.95 -12.13
CA ASP A 130 -5.57 15.25 -11.98
C ASP A 130 -5.25 15.54 -10.50
N GLU A 131 -6.20 15.31 -9.58
CA GLU A 131 -6.01 15.48 -8.13
C GLU A 131 -5.05 14.45 -7.52
N MET A 132 -4.89 13.29 -8.15
CA MET A 132 -4.00 12.22 -7.69
C MET A 132 -2.61 12.24 -8.34
N GLU A 133 -2.30 13.24 -9.18
CA GLU A 133 -0.99 13.36 -9.80
C GLU A 133 0.13 13.43 -8.73
N GLY A 134 1.08 12.49 -8.79
CA GLY A 134 2.19 12.41 -7.85
C GLY A 134 1.82 11.98 -6.42
N CYS A 135 0.58 11.52 -6.19
CA CYS A 135 0.11 11.17 -4.84
C CYS A 135 0.26 9.69 -4.49
N VAL A 136 0.41 8.80 -5.48
CA VAL A 136 0.40 7.36 -5.22
C VAL A 136 1.77 6.82 -4.81
N VAL A 137 1.80 6.12 -3.69
CA VAL A 137 2.96 5.37 -3.18
C VAL A 137 2.66 3.88 -3.30
N CYS A 138 3.23 3.20 -4.29
CA CYS A 138 3.05 1.77 -4.46
C CYS A 138 3.92 0.97 -3.48
N PHE A 139 3.65 -0.33 -3.34
CA PHE A 139 4.39 -1.21 -2.42
C PHE A 139 5.90 -1.20 -2.69
N GLU A 140 6.34 -1.18 -3.95
CA GLU A 140 7.76 -1.11 -4.29
C GLU A 140 8.43 0.19 -3.82
N HIS A 141 7.69 1.29 -3.82
CA HIS A 141 8.10 2.58 -3.25
C HIS A 141 8.36 2.45 -1.75
N LEU A 142 7.38 1.90 -1.01
CA LEU A 142 7.51 1.67 0.42
C LEU A 142 8.70 0.79 0.74
N MET A 143 8.93 -0.29 0.00
CA MET A 143 10.08 -1.16 0.21
C MET A 143 11.42 -0.44 -0.03
N LEU A 144 11.48 0.48 -1.00
CA LEU A 144 12.66 1.33 -1.18
C LEU A 144 12.88 2.26 0.01
N GLN A 145 11.83 2.88 0.54
CA GLN A 145 11.90 3.71 1.75
C GLN A 145 12.29 2.86 2.97
N THR A 146 11.71 1.68 3.12
CA THR A 146 12.04 0.73 4.20
C THR A 146 13.55 0.40 4.23
N ILE A 147 14.17 0.20 3.06
CA ILE A 147 15.61 -0.06 2.95
C ILE A 147 16.47 1.12 3.44
N PHE A 148 15.94 2.34 3.47
CA PHE A 148 16.63 3.51 4.01
C PHE A 148 16.40 3.71 5.51
N VAL A 149 15.23 3.39 6.01
CA VAL A 149 14.80 3.65 7.39
C VAL A 149 15.22 2.52 8.32
N VAL A 150 15.02 1.27 7.91
CA VAL A 150 15.28 0.08 8.72
C VAL A 150 16.69 -0.46 8.45
N ASP A 151 17.35 -0.97 9.50
CA ASP A 151 18.61 -1.71 9.30
C ASP A 151 18.41 -2.84 8.29
N TYR A 152 19.20 -2.80 7.22
CA TYR A 152 19.02 -3.71 6.09
C TYR A 152 19.21 -5.18 6.47
N THR A 153 20.10 -5.48 7.43
CA THR A 153 20.33 -6.85 7.90
C THR A 153 19.11 -7.37 8.66
N VAL A 154 18.46 -6.49 9.43
CA VAL A 154 17.20 -6.80 10.12
C VAL A 154 16.09 -7.05 9.11
N LEU A 155 15.93 -6.16 8.12
CA LEU A 155 14.95 -6.31 7.05
C LEU A 155 15.11 -7.65 6.31
N CYS A 156 16.35 -8.04 5.95
CA CYS A 156 16.60 -9.33 5.29
C CYS A 156 16.16 -10.52 6.13
N LYS A 157 16.38 -10.47 7.47
CA LYS A 157 15.92 -11.53 8.38
C LYS A 157 14.40 -11.59 8.48
N HIS A 158 13.74 -10.43 8.57
CA HIS A 158 12.29 -10.35 8.58
C HIS A 158 11.68 -10.92 7.30
N VAL A 159 12.17 -10.53 6.12
CA VAL A 159 11.72 -11.10 4.84
C VAL A 159 11.97 -12.60 4.75
N ALA A 160 13.12 -13.09 5.22
CA ALA A 160 13.45 -14.52 5.19
C ALA A 160 12.57 -15.37 6.10
N SER A 161 12.05 -14.82 7.19
CA SER A 161 11.18 -15.48 8.16
C SER A 161 9.68 -15.28 7.89
N ALA A 162 9.33 -14.28 7.09
CA ALA A 162 7.95 -13.96 6.78
C ALA A 162 7.31 -14.99 5.84
N PRO A 163 5.98 -15.15 5.87
CA PRO A 163 5.26 -15.80 4.79
C PRO A 163 5.50 -15.06 3.46
N ARG A 164 5.09 -15.68 2.35
CA ARG A 164 5.27 -15.07 1.04
C ARG A 164 4.50 -13.74 0.96
N ILE A 165 5.21 -12.64 0.78
CA ILE A 165 4.64 -11.28 0.69
C ILE A 165 4.07 -11.03 -0.72
N ASP A 166 4.93 -11.10 -1.74
CA ASP A 166 4.57 -10.99 -3.15
C ASP A 166 5.71 -11.50 -4.06
N GLY A 167 5.43 -11.55 -5.39
CA GLY A 167 6.41 -12.04 -6.36
C GLY A 167 7.64 -11.16 -6.50
N VAL A 168 7.52 -9.84 -6.35
CA VAL A 168 8.68 -8.93 -6.47
C VAL A 168 9.60 -9.09 -5.27
N THR A 169 9.03 -9.10 -4.07
CA THR A 169 9.79 -9.25 -2.82
C THR A 169 10.49 -10.60 -2.75
N ASN A 170 9.74 -11.70 -2.92
CA ASN A 170 10.27 -13.04 -2.68
C ASN A 170 11.07 -13.59 -3.88
N ASP A 171 10.60 -13.37 -5.12
CA ASP A 171 11.19 -14.04 -6.30
C ASP A 171 12.24 -13.18 -7.01
N MET A 172 12.32 -11.87 -6.72
CA MET A 172 13.25 -10.94 -7.39
C MET A 172 14.18 -10.23 -6.43
N ALA A 173 13.63 -9.57 -5.41
CA ALA A 173 14.39 -8.71 -4.51
C ALA A 173 15.20 -9.52 -3.49
N PHE A 174 14.58 -10.44 -2.75
CA PHE A 174 15.20 -11.18 -1.64
C PHE A 174 15.44 -12.66 -1.96
N THR A 175 15.85 -12.98 -3.17
CA THR A 175 16.06 -14.37 -3.62
C THR A 175 17.17 -15.14 -2.88
N ALA A 176 18.09 -14.45 -2.20
CA ALA A 176 19.13 -15.06 -1.37
C ALA A 176 18.76 -15.00 0.14
N GLY A 177 17.49 -14.74 0.47
CA GLY A 177 17.04 -14.64 1.86
C GLY A 177 17.82 -13.60 2.66
N ALA A 178 18.30 -13.98 3.84
CA ALA A 178 19.04 -13.10 4.74
C ALA A 178 20.38 -12.57 4.18
N ASP A 179 20.94 -13.23 3.17
CA ASP A 179 22.21 -12.86 2.56
C ASP A 179 22.05 -12.03 1.27
N THR A 180 20.86 -11.50 1.01
CA THR A 180 20.58 -10.70 -0.20
C THR A 180 21.38 -9.40 -0.20
N PRO A 181 22.18 -9.11 -1.26
CA PRO A 181 22.85 -7.82 -1.39
C PRO A 181 21.84 -6.67 -1.53
N ILE A 182 22.10 -5.55 -0.85
CA ILE A 182 21.21 -4.38 -0.83
C ILE A 182 20.93 -3.84 -2.24
N GLU A 183 21.94 -3.82 -3.12
CA GLU A 183 21.79 -3.31 -4.50
C GLU A 183 20.88 -4.20 -5.35
N ARG A 184 20.83 -5.50 -5.05
CA ARG A 184 19.87 -6.42 -5.70
C ARG A 184 18.44 -6.07 -5.34
N ALA A 185 18.16 -5.90 -4.04
CA ALA A 185 16.82 -5.55 -3.56
C ALA A 185 16.37 -4.19 -4.13
N ARG A 186 17.23 -3.16 -4.02
CA ARG A 186 16.97 -1.84 -4.60
C ARG A 186 16.74 -1.90 -6.11
N GLY A 187 17.56 -2.65 -6.84
CA GLY A 187 17.44 -2.80 -8.28
C GLY A 187 16.10 -3.43 -8.69
N ALA A 188 15.65 -4.47 -7.98
CA ALA A 188 14.39 -5.14 -8.25
C ALA A 188 13.18 -4.19 -8.04
N PHE A 189 13.12 -3.51 -6.88
CA PHE A 189 12.02 -2.60 -6.56
C PHE A 189 12.00 -1.39 -7.51
N ARG A 190 13.16 -0.76 -7.78
CA ARG A 190 13.25 0.35 -8.76
C ARG A 190 12.78 -0.06 -10.15
N SER A 191 13.17 -1.25 -10.61
CA SER A 191 12.76 -1.76 -11.92
C SER A 191 11.26 -1.90 -12.01
N LYS A 192 10.62 -2.48 -10.99
CA LYS A 192 9.17 -2.69 -10.97
C LYS A 192 8.38 -1.41 -10.81
N ARG A 193 8.82 -0.50 -9.93
CA ARG A 193 8.24 0.84 -9.82
C ARG A 193 8.29 1.59 -11.15
N ASN A 194 9.45 1.59 -11.81
CA ASN A 194 9.63 2.28 -13.08
C ASN A 194 8.79 1.66 -14.21
N SER A 195 8.53 0.35 -14.16
CA SER A 195 7.56 -0.29 -15.08
C SER A 195 6.16 0.23 -14.82
N LEU A 196 5.73 0.26 -13.54
CA LEU A 196 4.42 0.74 -13.16
C LEU A 196 4.21 2.21 -13.52
N MET A 197 5.20 3.08 -13.30
CA MET A 197 5.14 4.49 -13.73
C MET A 197 4.82 4.67 -15.21
N LYS A 198 5.32 3.80 -16.07
CA LYS A 198 5.02 3.86 -17.51
C LYS A 198 3.60 3.42 -17.84
N GLU A 199 2.99 2.62 -16.96
CA GLU A 199 1.67 2.02 -17.14
C GLU A 199 0.56 2.85 -16.51
N THR A 200 0.91 3.73 -15.55
CA THR A 200 -0.03 4.52 -14.73
C THR A 200 0.17 6.02 -14.88
N GLY A 201 1.01 6.44 -15.81
CA GLY A 201 1.21 7.87 -16.10
C GLY A 201 1.66 8.66 -14.88
N PRO A 202 1.02 9.82 -14.60
CA PRO A 202 1.47 10.77 -13.58
C PRO A 202 1.08 10.38 -12.14
N LEU A 203 0.35 9.27 -11.90
CA LEU A 203 -0.20 8.95 -10.57
C LEU A 203 0.87 8.72 -9.51
N LEU A 204 2.01 8.06 -9.86
CA LEU A 204 3.02 7.69 -8.88
C LEU A 204 3.84 8.89 -8.42
N ALA A 205 4.02 8.97 -7.08
CA ALA A 205 4.91 9.94 -6.46
C ALA A 205 6.35 9.82 -6.99
N GLU A 206 7.02 10.95 -7.14
CA GLU A 206 8.48 10.99 -7.35
C GLU A 206 9.22 10.59 -6.06
N VAL A 207 10.39 9.97 -6.18
CA VAL A 207 11.25 9.53 -5.04
C VAL A 207 12.44 10.43 -4.91
#